data_d1f7b160638e5b037529ae13266186ba
#
_entry.id   d1f7b160638e5b037529ae13266186ba
#
_cell.length_a   1.000
_cell.length_b   1.000
_cell.length_c   1.000
_cell.angle_alpha   90.00
_cell.angle_beta   90.00
_cell.angle_gamma   90.00
#
_symmetry.space_group_name_H-M   'P 1'
#
loop_
_entity.id
_entity.type
_entity.pdbx_description
1 polymer ?
#
loop_
_entity_poly.entity_id
_entity_poly.type
_entity_poly.pdbx_seq_one_letter_code
_entity_poly.pdbx_strand_id
1 'polypeptide(L)'
;MRVDLRKVWVPALLLIILLLLAALPYGRPGYTVVLVYTILMYIVLTMSWVIFSAPTGYLSLAPAAFFGVGIYTSAILGMALPLPVVICIGGLASSCLALLVGALTLRLRGIYFAIFTFGLVELIKHFVLWYELKFTGTRGRFLIPVDNNTIYYVMLAILVALLLTTYFIRRSKYGLALQSIGEDEEAAAHTGINVTM
;
A
#
# COMPACT_ATOMS: atom_id res chain seq x y z
N MET A 1 -12.28 -34.45 -17.24
CA MET A 1 -11.34 -33.43 -16.75
C MET A 1 -11.88 -32.07 -17.21
N ARG A 2 -12.83 -31.48 -16.47
CA ARG A 2 -13.34 -30.12 -16.78
C ARG A 2 -12.28 -29.12 -16.30
N VAL A 3 -11.52 -28.58 -17.22
CA VAL A 3 -10.65 -27.45 -16.95
C VAL A 3 -11.58 -26.31 -16.49
N ASP A 4 -11.44 -25.89 -15.23
CA ASP A 4 -12.16 -24.75 -14.67
C ASP A 4 -11.81 -23.53 -15.52
N LEU A 5 -12.61 -23.25 -16.54
CA LEU A 5 -12.43 -22.14 -17.49
C LEU A 5 -12.16 -20.82 -16.74
N ARG A 6 -12.79 -20.59 -15.58
CA ARG A 6 -12.54 -19.44 -14.72
C ARG A 6 -11.07 -19.30 -14.26
N LYS A 7 -10.35 -20.40 -14.03
CA LYS A 7 -8.94 -20.39 -13.58
C LYS A 7 -7.99 -19.89 -14.67
N VAL A 8 -8.35 -19.97 -15.94
CA VAL A 8 -7.50 -19.54 -17.07
C VAL A 8 -7.92 -18.16 -17.58
N TRP A 9 -9.21 -17.87 -17.61
CA TRP A 9 -9.73 -16.61 -18.17
C TRP A 9 -9.42 -15.37 -17.30
N VAL A 10 -9.46 -15.51 -15.97
CA VAL A 10 -9.18 -14.39 -15.07
C VAL A 10 -7.74 -13.88 -15.20
N PRO A 11 -6.68 -14.71 -15.10
CA PRO A 11 -5.31 -14.24 -15.28
C PRO A 11 -5.04 -13.76 -16.71
N ALA A 12 -5.64 -14.38 -17.74
CA ALA A 12 -5.50 -13.93 -19.12
C ALA A 12 -6.10 -12.54 -19.33
N LEU A 13 -7.31 -12.29 -18.83
CA LEU A 13 -7.97 -10.98 -18.91
C LEU A 13 -7.16 -9.93 -18.15
N LEU A 14 -6.64 -10.24 -16.98
CA LEU A 14 -5.81 -9.35 -16.18
C LEU A 14 -4.52 -8.99 -16.92
N LEU A 15 -3.89 -9.96 -17.57
CA LEU A 15 -2.69 -9.75 -18.37
C LEU A 15 -2.98 -8.85 -19.58
N ILE A 16 -4.11 -9.04 -20.26
CA ILE A 16 -4.54 -8.18 -21.37
C ILE A 16 -4.74 -6.75 -20.89
N ILE A 17 -5.41 -6.55 -19.75
CA ILE A 17 -5.62 -5.22 -19.17
C ILE A 17 -4.27 -4.55 -18.84
N LEU A 18 -3.33 -5.28 -18.25
CA LEU A 18 -2.00 -4.74 -17.92
C LEU A 18 -1.22 -4.37 -19.19
N LEU A 19 -1.29 -5.16 -20.26
CA LEU A 19 -0.66 -4.84 -21.55
C LEU A 19 -1.29 -3.61 -22.19
N LEU A 20 -2.61 -3.48 -22.17
CA LEU A 20 -3.31 -2.27 -22.67
C LEU A 20 -2.92 -1.04 -21.87
N LEU A 21 -2.83 -1.15 -20.53
CA LEU A 21 -2.33 -0.06 -19.69
C LEU A 21 -0.88 0.29 -20.02
N ALA A 22 0.00 -0.68 -20.22
CA ALA A 22 1.39 -0.43 -20.56
C ALA A 22 1.57 0.28 -21.92
N ALA A 23 0.67 0.04 -22.86
CA ALA A 23 0.70 0.68 -24.19
C ALA A 23 0.09 2.09 -24.20
N LEU A 24 -0.66 2.48 -23.16
CA LEU A 24 -1.44 3.72 -23.15
C LEU A 24 -0.61 5.02 -23.33
N PRO A 25 0.58 5.19 -22.74
CA PRO A 25 1.36 6.41 -22.88
C PRO A 25 1.86 6.70 -24.32
N TYR A 26 1.98 5.68 -25.16
CA TYR A 26 2.57 5.81 -26.51
C TYR A 26 1.72 6.61 -27.53
N GLY A 27 0.44 6.86 -27.25
CA GLY A 27 -0.41 7.53 -28.23
C GLY A 27 -1.40 8.54 -27.65
N ARG A 28 -1.24 8.93 -26.40
CA ARG A 28 -2.24 9.74 -25.72
C ARG A 28 -1.68 11.07 -25.20
N PRO A 29 -2.52 12.13 -25.17
CA PRO A 29 -2.12 13.43 -24.62
C PRO A 29 -1.77 13.32 -23.12
N GLY A 30 -0.83 14.15 -22.67
CA GLY A 30 -0.32 14.14 -21.30
C GLY A 30 -1.40 14.19 -20.21
N TYR A 31 -2.53 14.85 -20.47
CA TYR A 31 -3.67 14.88 -19.53
C TYR A 31 -4.24 13.48 -19.26
N THR A 32 -4.38 12.64 -20.29
CA THR A 32 -4.88 11.27 -20.12
C THR A 32 -3.92 10.43 -19.27
N VAL A 33 -2.62 10.60 -19.45
CA VAL A 33 -1.60 9.91 -18.67
C VAL A 33 -1.70 10.29 -17.19
N VAL A 34 -1.83 11.60 -16.91
CA VAL A 34 -2.02 12.12 -15.54
C VAL A 34 -3.27 11.52 -14.89
N LEU A 35 -4.38 11.52 -15.60
CA LEU A 35 -5.65 10.97 -15.09
C LEU A 35 -5.51 9.48 -14.75
N VAL A 36 -4.90 8.70 -15.65
CA VAL A 36 -4.78 7.25 -15.44
C VAL A 36 -3.80 6.93 -14.31
N TYR A 37 -2.63 7.58 -14.21
CA TYR A 37 -1.75 7.27 -13.07
C TYR A 37 -2.36 7.69 -11.74
N THR A 38 -3.19 8.72 -11.70
CA THR A 38 -3.94 9.10 -10.49
C THR A 38 -4.94 8.00 -10.12
N ILE A 39 -5.66 7.45 -11.08
CA ILE A 39 -6.56 6.30 -10.85
C ILE A 39 -5.75 5.09 -10.36
N LEU A 40 -4.61 4.79 -10.98
CA LEU A 40 -3.72 3.69 -10.55
C LEU A 40 -3.25 3.88 -9.11
N MET A 41 -2.92 5.11 -8.70
CA MET A 41 -2.55 5.43 -7.32
C MET A 41 -3.67 5.05 -6.34
N TYR A 42 -4.92 5.42 -6.62
CA TYR A 42 -6.05 5.05 -5.76
C TYR A 42 -6.31 3.55 -5.76
N ILE A 43 -6.15 2.87 -6.90
CA ILE A 43 -6.26 1.40 -6.97
C ILE A 43 -5.18 0.76 -6.08
N VAL A 44 -3.93 1.20 -6.16
CA VAL A 44 -2.81 0.69 -5.35
C VAL A 44 -3.10 0.89 -3.86
N LEU A 45 -3.55 2.08 -3.45
CA LEU A 45 -3.91 2.37 -2.06
C LEU A 45 -5.04 1.48 -1.57
N THR A 46 -6.11 1.34 -2.36
CA THR A 46 -7.25 0.49 -2.02
C THR A 46 -6.85 -0.98 -1.92
N MET A 47 -6.07 -1.48 -2.89
CA MET A 47 -5.60 -2.86 -2.89
C MET A 47 -4.67 -3.16 -1.70
N SER A 48 -3.78 -2.23 -1.36
CA SER A 48 -2.90 -2.37 -0.19
C SER A 48 -3.71 -2.45 1.11
N TRP A 49 -4.78 -1.68 1.23
CA TRP A 49 -5.72 -1.75 2.35
C TRP A 49 -6.46 -3.09 2.39
N VAL A 50 -6.98 -3.55 1.24
CA VAL A 50 -7.74 -4.80 1.12
C VAL A 50 -6.89 -6.03 1.45
N ILE A 51 -5.59 -6.04 1.12
CA ILE A 51 -4.67 -7.15 1.43
C ILE A 51 -4.63 -7.43 2.94
N PHE A 52 -4.69 -6.41 3.76
CA PHE A 52 -4.69 -6.54 5.21
C PHE A 52 -6.09 -6.71 5.77
N SER A 53 -7.01 -5.80 5.45
CA SER A 53 -8.32 -5.71 6.10
C SER A 53 -9.28 -6.82 5.70
N ALA A 54 -9.21 -7.32 4.46
CA ALA A 54 -10.14 -8.37 4.02
C ALA A 54 -9.89 -9.73 4.70
N PRO A 55 -8.63 -10.23 4.81
CA PRO A 55 -8.42 -11.52 5.48
C PRO A 55 -8.47 -11.45 7.00
N THR A 56 -8.16 -10.30 7.61
CA THR A 56 -8.13 -10.15 9.08
C THR A 56 -9.44 -9.69 9.69
N GLY A 57 -10.36 -9.15 8.89
CA GLY A 57 -11.58 -8.52 9.39
C GLY A 57 -11.36 -7.20 10.15
N TYR A 58 -10.10 -6.77 10.35
CA TYR A 58 -9.77 -5.53 11.06
C TYR A 58 -9.78 -4.32 10.13
N LEU A 59 -10.48 -3.26 10.53
CA LEU A 59 -10.50 -1.99 9.81
C LEU A 59 -9.24 -1.18 10.20
N SER A 60 -8.24 -1.13 9.33
CA SER A 60 -7.02 -0.35 9.54
C SER A 60 -7.06 0.95 8.77
N LEU A 61 -6.83 2.07 9.44
CA LEU A 61 -6.65 3.39 8.80
C LEU A 61 -5.17 3.78 8.64
N ALA A 62 -4.26 2.96 9.15
CA ALA A 62 -2.81 3.18 9.09
C ALA A 62 -2.20 3.31 7.67
N PRO A 63 -2.73 2.71 6.58
CA PRO A 63 -2.18 2.89 5.24
C PRO A 63 -2.02 4.35 4.80
N ALA A 64 -2.92 5.24 5.26
CA ALA A 64 -2.80 6.68 4.99
C ALA A 64 -1.53 7.29 5.62
N ALA A 65 -1.14 6.85 6.82
CA ALA A 65 0.09 7.27 7.47
C ALA A 65 1.34 6.76 6.74
N PHE A 66 1.34 5.50 6.33
CA PHE A 66 2.46 4.90 5.58
C PHE A 66 2.67 5.58 4.24
N PHE A 67 1.58 5.89 3.53
CA PHE A 67 1.61 6.66 2.30
C PHE A 67 2.16 8.07 2.53
N GLY A 68 1.69 8.75 3.59
CA GLY A 68 2.17 10.09 3.98
C GLY A 68 3.67 10.11 4.26
N VAL A 69 4.21 9.11 4.98
CA VAL A 69 5.66 8.99 5.22
C VAL A 69 6.43 8.78 3.93
N GLY A 70 5.93 7.95 3.00
CA GLY A 70 6.54 7.76 1.69
C GLY A 70 6.63 9.06 0.89
N ILE A 71 5.53 9.82 0.81
CA ILE A 71 5.50 11.14 0.15
C ILE A 71 6.50 12.11 0.82
N TYR A 72 6.49 12.17 2.15
CA TYR A 72 7.36 13.09 2.88
C TYR A 72 8.84 12.75 2.69
N THR A 73 9.18 11.47 2.67
CA THR A 73 10.54 11.00 2.35
C THR A 73 10.95 11.43 0.94
N SER A 74 10.04 11.32 -0.04
CA SER A 74 10.33 11.75 -1.41
C SER A 74 10.47 13.28 -1.52
N ALA A 75 9.74 14.05 -0.72
CA ALA A 75 9.86 15.49 -0.67
C ALA A 75 11.19 15.97 -0.07
N ILE A 76 11.77 15.21 0.88
CA ILE A 76 13.08 15.54 1.48
C ILE A 76 14.23 15.13 0.56
N LEU A 77 14.21 13.91 0.05
CA LEU A 77 15.35 13.30 -0.63
C LEU A 77 15.31 13.46 -2.16
N GLY A 78 14.17 13.82 -2.71
CA GLY A 78 13.99 13.89 -4.17
C GLY A 78 14.93 14.88 -4.85
N MET A 79 15.38 15.93 -4.17
CA MET A 79 16.36 16.88 -4.72
C MET A 79 17.80 16.34 -4.72
N ALA A 80 18.11 15.40 -3.84
CA ALA A 80 19.50 14.94 -3.63
C ALA A 80 19.79 13.60 -4.31
N LEU A 81 18.76 12.78 -4.57
CA LEU A 81 18.93 11.39 -4.98
C LEU A 81 18.08 11.05 -6.23
N PRO A 82 18.52 10.09 -7.05
CA PRO A 82 17.74 9.60 -8.18
C PRO A 82 16.46 8.88 -7.73
N LEU A 83 15.42 9.00 -8.55
CA LEU A 83 14.07 8.50 -8.24
C LEU A 83 14.01 7.04 -7.71
N PRO A 84 14.73 6.04 -8.29
CA PRO A 84 14.68 4.67 -7.77
C PRO A 84 15.16 4.54 -6.34
N VAL A 85 16.21 5.29 -5.97
CA VAL A 85 16.76 5.29 -4.61
C VAL A 85 15.77 5.92 -3.63
N VAL A 86 15.13 7.01 -4.02
CA VAL A 86 14.09 7.69 -3.22
C VAL A 86 12.92 6.75 -2.96
N ILE A 87 12.46 5.99 -3.97
CA ILE A 87 11.40 5.00 -3.83
C ILE A 87 11.80 3.91 -2.84
N CYS A 88 13.03 3.38 -2.93
CA CYS A 88 13.52 2.36 -2.00
C CYS A 88 13.58 2.88 -0.55
N ILE A 89 14.13 4.09 -0.35
CA ILE A 89 14.24 4.69 0.98
C ILE A 89 12.83 5.01 1.54
N GLY A 90 11.94 5.55 0.74
CA GLY A 90 10.54 5.81 1.13
C GLY A 90 9.80 4.53 1.51
N GLY A 91 10.01 3.45 0.75
CA GLY A 91 9.49 2.11 1.06
C GLY A 91 10.05 1.55 2.36
N LEU A 92 11.36 1.69 2.61
CA LEU A 92 11.99 1.26 3.86
C LEU A 92 11.50 2.07 5.07
N ALA A 93 11.39 3.39 4.94
CA ALA A 93 10.86 4.25 5.99
C ALA A 93 9.42 3.89 6.35
N SER A 94 8.56 3.71 5.35
CA SER A 94 7.17 3.27 5.54
C SER A 94 7.09 1.87 6.16
N SER A 95 7.97 0.93 5.76
CA SER A 95 8.03 -0.42 6.32
C SER A 95 8.46 -0.40 7.79
N CYS A 96 9.47 0.40 8.12
CA CYS A 96 9.94 0.56 9.49
C CYS A 96 8.81 1.11 10.38
N LEU A 97 8.10 2.14 9.91
CA LEU A 97 6.92 2.65 10.61
C LEU A 97 5.83 1.58 10.74
N ALA A 98 5.57 0.80 9.70
CA ALA A 98 4.57 -0.27 9.72
C ALA A 98 4.91 -1.35 10.74
N LEU A 99 6.19 -1.72 10.89
CA LEU A 99 6.64 -2.65 11.92
C LEU A 99 6.45 -2.10 13.33
N LEU A 100 6.80 -0.83 13.57
CA LEU A 100 6.60 -0.18 14.87
C LEU A 100 5.10 -0.13 15.23
N VAL A 101 4.27 0.30 14.27
CA VAL A 101 2.80 0.36 14.45
C VAL A 101 2.23 -1.03 14.68
N GLY A 102 2.64 -2.02 13.88
CA GLY A 102 2.23 -3.41 14.02
C GLY A 102 2.53 -3.94 15.42
N ALA A 103 3.76 -3.76 15.91
CA ALA A 103 4.15 -4.20 17.25
C ALA A 103 3.29 -3.58 18.36
N LEU A 104 2.86 -2.32 18.20
CA LEU A 104 1.99 -1.65 19.17
C LEU A 104 0.53 -2.10 19.06
N THR A 105 0.05 -2.35 17.83
CA THR A 105 -1.37 -2.62 17.56
C THR A 105 -1.75 -4.09 17.67
N LEU A 106 -0.80 -5.03 17.64
CA LEU A 106 -1.06 -6.48 17.75
C LEU A 106 -1.82 -6.90 19.04
N ARG A 107 -1.86 -6.02 20.03
CA ARG A 107 -2.60 -6.25 21.30
C ARG A 107 -4.03 -5.70 21.29
N LEU A 108 -4.40 -4.96 20.25
CA LEU A 108 -5.70 -4.29 20.17
C LEU A 108 -6.66 -5.12 19.30
N ARG A 109 -7.90 -5.24 19.74
CA ARG A 109 -8.94 -6.03 19.06
C ARG A 109 -10.13 -5.16 18.67
N GLY A 110 -10.78 -5.53 17.57
CA GLY A 110 -12.04 -4.93 17.13
C GLY A 110 -11.96 -3.42 16.90
N ILE A 111 -12.90 -2.68 17.47
CA ILE A 111 -13.06 -1.23 17.27
C ILE A 111 -11.88 -0.42 17.84
N TYR A 112 -11.22 -0.91 18.89
CA TYR A 112 -10.07 -0.23 19.49
C TYR A 112 -8.87 -0.16 18.54
N PHE A 113 -8.71 -1.17 17.68
CA PHE A 113 -7.70 -1.17 16.62
C PHE A 113 -7.97 -0.05 15.61
N ALA A 114 -9.21 0.13 15.18
CA ALA A 114 -9.58 1.18 14.23
C ALA A 114 -9.37 2.59 14.81
N ILE A 115 -9.78 2.82 16.07
CA ILE A 115 -9.61 4.10 16.75
C ILE A 115 -8.12 4.41 16.93
N PHE A 116 -7.32 3.43 17.34
CA PHE A 116 -5.88 3.62 17.52
C PHE A 116 -5.17 3.96 16.19
N THR A 117 -5.48 3.23 15.12
CA THR A 117 -4.88 3.49 13.80
C THR A 117 -5.29 4.86 13.25
N PHE A 118 -6.51 5.34 13.51
CA PHE A 118 -6.93 6.70 13.20
C PHE A 118 -6.12 7.74 13.98
N GLY A 119 -6.01 7.58 15.30
CA GLY A 119 -5.21 8.47 16.15
C GLY A 119 -3.74 8.53 15.73
N LEU A 120 -3.20 7.39 15.26
CA LEU A 120 -1.83 7.31 14.75
C LEU A 120 -1.65 8.14 13.46
N VAL A 121 -2.61 8.13 12.54
CA VAL A 121 -2.58 8.97 11.34
C VAL A 121 -2.51 10.46 11.73
N GLU A 122 -3.36 10.89 12.65
CA GLU A 122 -3.37 12.27 13.13
C GLU A 122 -2.06 12.64 13.87
N LEU A 123 -1.52 11.72 14.67
CA LEU A 123 -0.24 11.92 15.36
C LEU A 123 0.89 12.14 14.36
N ILE A 124 1.01 11.28 13.34
CA ILE A 124 2.08 11.40 12.32
C ILE A 124 1.92 12.71 11.54
N LYS A 125 0.72 13.06 11.13
CA LYS A 125 0.42 14.32 10.44
C LYS A 125 0.85 15.54 11.27
N HIS A 126 0.51 15.59 12.55
CA HIS A 126 0.88 16.68 13.45
C HIS A 126 2.38 16.68 13.76
N PHE A 127 3.00 15.50 13.88
CA PHE A 127 4.44 15.38 14.09
C PHE A 127 5.23 15.93 12.89
N VAL A 128 4.84 15.58 11.66
CA VAL A 128 5.47 16.10 10.45
C VAL A 128 5.30 17.62 10.36
N LEU A 129 4.09 18.13 10.62
CA LEU A 129 3.81 19.55 10.62
C LEU A 129 4.65 20.32 11.67
N TRP A 130 4.73 19.79 12.88
CA TRP A 130 5.57 20.36 13.94
C TRP A 130 7.05 20.39 13.54
N TYR A 131 7.54 19.30 12.96
CA TYR A 131 8.91 19.19 12.47
C TYR A 131 9.21 20.25 11.40
N GLU A 132 8.33 20.40 10.41
CA GLU A 132 8.47 21.43 9.37
C GLU A 132 8.53 22.84 9.93
N LEU A 133 7.57 23.19 10.79
CA LEU A 133 7.51 24.51 11.38
C LEU A 133 8.74 24.84 12.23
N LYS A 134 9.24 23.88 12.97
CA LYS A 134 10.36 24.09 13.90
C LYS A 134 11.73 24.13 13.21
N PHE A 135 11.95 23.26 12.21
CA PHE A 135 13.26 23.09 11.57
C PHE A 135 13.38 23.75 10.21
N THR A 136 12.30 23.88 9.48
CA THR A 136 12.28 24.47 8.11
C THR A 136 11.68 25.87 8.07
N GLY A 137 10.86 26.22 9.07
CA GLY A 137 10.19 27.54 9.16
C GLY A 137 9.07 27.74 8.13
N THR A 138 8.82 26.78 7.24
CA THR A 138 7.81 26.86 6.17
C THR A 138 6.86 25.66 6.27
N ARG A 139 5.61 25.85 5.81
CA ARG A 139 4.65 24.77 5.66
C ARG A 139 4.73 24.22 4.25
N GLY A 140 4.99 22.93 4.14
CA GLY A 140 5.05 22.22 2.87
C GLY A 140 6.43 22.32 2.18
N ARG A 141 6.69 21.33 1.33
CA ARG A 141 7.92 21.22 0.54
C ARG A 141 7.59 21.17 -0.95
N PHE A 142 8.46 21.79 -1.75
CA PHE A 142 8.37 21.66 -3.19
C PHE A 142 8.84 20.28 -3.62
N LEU A 143 8.02 19.63 -4.44
CA LEU A 143 8.40 18.38 -5.10
C LEU A 143 9.07 18.71 -6.43
N ILE A 144 10.10 17.93 -6.79
CA ILE A 144 10.69 18.04 -8.12
C ILE A 144 9.68 17.53 -9.15
N PRO A 145 9.45 18.26 -10.23
CA PRO A 145 8.64 17.76 -11.33
C PRO A 145 9.33 16.55 -11.96
N VAL A 146 8.71 15.39 -11.85
CA VAL A 146 9.11 14.16 -12.52
C VAL A 146 8.28 14.02 -13.78
N ASP A 147 8.87 13.47 -14.86
CA ASP A 147 8.13 13.23 -16.09
C ASP A 147 6.91 12.32 -15.85
N ASN A 148 5.77 12.72 -16.42
CA ASN A 148 4.49 12.03 -16.23
C ASN A 148 4.54 10.55 -16.67
N ASN A 149 5.30 10.26 -17.74
CA ASN A 149 5.45 8.89 -18.22
C ASN A 149 6.23 8.03 -17.20
N THR A 150 7.26 8.61 -16.59
CA THR A 150 8.03 7.93 -15.53
C THR A 150 7.15 7.60 -14.34
N ILE A 151 6.35 8.55 -13.86
CA ILE A 151 5.40 8.32 -12.76
C ILE A 151 4.41 7.22 -13.13
N TYR A 152 3.88 7.25 -14.35
CA TYR A 152 2.95 6.27 -14.85
C TYR A 152 3.51 4.84 -14.79
N TYR A 153 4.72 4.63 -15.34
CA TYR A 153 5.34 3.30 -15.34
C TYR A 153 5.73 2.83 -13.93
N VAL A 154 6.14 3.73 -13.06
CA VAL A 154 6.41 3.41 -11.65
C VAL A 154 5.12 2.94 -10.96
N MET A 155 4.00 3.66 -11.14
CA MET A 155 2.71 3.27 -10.57
C MET A 155 2.23 1.92 -11.12
N LEU A 156 2.41 1.68 -12.42
CA LEU A 156 2.08 0.40 -13.04
C LEU A 156 2.94 -0.74 -12.47
N ALA A 157 4.24 -0.52 -12.29
CA ALA A 157 5.15 -1.50 -11.69
C ALA A 157 4.76 -1.82 -10.23
N ILE A 158 4.40 -0.81 -9.44
CA ILE A 158 3.92 -0.99 -8.06
C ILE A 158 2.62 -1.80 -8.06
N LEU A 159 1.67 -1.52 -8.98
CA LEU A 159 0.43 -2.29 -9.09
C LEU A 159 0.72 -3.76 -9.41
N VAL A 160 1.61 -4.04 -10.36
CA VAL A 160 1.99 -5.41 -10.72
C VAL A 160 2.64 -6.12 -9.53
N ALA A 161 3.59 -5.45 -8.85
CA ALA A 161 4.23 -6.00 -7.65
C ALA A 161 3.20 -6.32 -6.55
N LEU A 162 2.22 -5.44 -6.34
CA LEU A 162 1.15 -5.62 -5.36
C LEU A 162 0.24 -6.81 -5.71
N LEU A 163 -0.13 -6.97 -6.99
CA LEU A 163 -0.93 -8.10 -7.46
C LEU A 163 -0.19 -9.43 -7.26
N LEU A 164 1.11 -9.47 -7.58
CA LEU A 164 1.96 -10.63 -7.34
C LEU A 164 2.06 -10.95 -5.85
N THR A 165 2.32 -9.96 -5.02
CA THR A 165 2.38 -10.12 -3.56
C THR A 165 1.06 -10.67 -3.01
N THR A 166 -0.07 -10.11 -3.45
CA THR A 166 -1.41 -10.59 -3.07
C THR A 166 -1.62 -12.07 -3.46
N TYR A 167 -1.20 -12.43 -4.66
CA TYR A 167 -1.31 -13.81 -5.14
C TYR A 167 -0.49 -14.78 -4.30
N PHE A 168 0.76 -14.41 -3.96
CA PHE A 168 1.63 -15.25 -3.12
C PHE A 168 1.12 -15.35 -1.68
N ILE A 169 0.69 -14.23 -1.08
CA ILE A 169 0.15 -14.23 0.28
C ILE A 169 -1.08 -15.13 0.36
N ARG A 170 -2.04 -14.98 -0.55
CA ARG A 170 -3.28 -15.77 -0.54
C ARG A 170 -3.06 -17.27 -0.70
N ARG A 171 -1.96 -17.69 -1.35
CA ARG A 171 -1.60 -19.10 -1.51
C ARG A 171 -0.69 -19.64 -0.42
N SER A 172 -0.17 -18.78 0.42
CA SER A 172 0.72 -19.17 1.52
C SER A 172 -0.09 -19.67 2.73
N LYS A 173 0.58 -20.45 3.59
CA LYS A 173 0.03 -20.88 4.88
C LYS A 173 -0.35 -19.67 5.77
N TYR A 174 0.35 -18.56 5.63
CA TYR A 174 0.06 -17.33 6.36
C TYR A 174 -1.25 -16.69 5.91
N GLY A 175 -1.55 -16.68 4.62
CA GLY A 175 -2.80 -16.16 4.09
C GLY A 175 -4.02 -16.97 4.56
N LEU A 176 -3.88 -18.30 4.63
CA LEU A 176 -4.92 -19.17 5.18
C LEU A 176 -5.12 -18.93 6.69
N ALA A 177 -4.04 -18.77 7.45
CA ALA A 177 -4.11 -18.47 8.88
C ALA A 177 -4.79 -17.11 9.13
N LEU A 178 -4.44 -16.07 8.34
CA LEU A 178 -5.09 -14.76 8.44
C LEU A 178 -6.59 -14.81 8.15
N GLN A 179 -6.99 -15.60 7.15
CA GLN A 179 -8.40 -15.78 6.84
C GLN A 179 -9.16 -16.49 7.95
N SER A 180 -8.57 -17.52 8.56
CA SER A 180 -9.18 -18.22 9.71
C SER A 180 -9.36 -17.29 10.91
N ILE A 181 -8.38 -16.40 11.17
CA ILE A 181 -8.48 -15.40 12.24
C ILE A 181 -9.60 -14.40 11.96
N GLY A 182 -9.77 -13.98 10.70
CA GLY A 182 -10.82 -13.04 10.30
C GLY A 182 -12.23 -13.61 10.34
N GLU A 183 -12.39 -14.94 10.21
CA GLU A 183 -13.68 -15.61 10.32
C GLU A 183 -14.08 -15.79 11.79
N ASP A 184 -13.20 -16.31 12.63
CA ASP A 184 -13.41 -16.45 14.09
C ASP A 184 -12.06 -16.63 14.81
N GLU A 185 -11.68 -15.64 15.60
CA GLU A 185 -10.41 -15.61 16.33
C GLU A 185 -10.30 -16.71 17.38
N GLU A 186 -11.41 -17.05 18.07
CA GLU A 186 -11.44 -18.10 19.08
C GLU A 186 -11.35 -19.49 18.43
N ALA A 187 -12.10 -19.70 17.36
CA ALA A 187 -12.03 -20.95 16.60
C ALA A 187 -10.65 -21.17 15.99
N ALA A 188 -10.00 -20.12 15.48
CA ALA A 188 -8.63 -20.18 14.95
C ALA A 188 -7.62 -20.60 16.04
N ALA A 189 -7.76 -20.07 17.26
CA ALA A 189 -6.93 -20.46 18.40
C ALA A 189 -7.08 -21.96 18.75
N HIS A 190 -8.31 -22.50 18.70
CA HIS A 190 -8.57 -23.90 18.96
C HIS A 190 -7.98 -24.85 17.90
N THR A 191 -7.76 -24.37 16.67
CA THR A 191 -7.09 -25.14 15.61
C THR A 191 -5.57 -25.06 15.68
N GLY A 192 -4.99 -24.43 16.71
CA GLY A 192 -3.56 -24.33 16.94
C GLY A 192 -2.88 -23.18 16.19
N ILE A 193 -3.66 -22.24 15.66
CA ILE A 193 -3.13 -21.01 15.07
C ILE A 193 -2.78 -20.05 16.20
N ASN A 194 -1.53 -19.57 16.22
CA ASN A 194 -1.12 -18.59 17.23
C ASN A 194 -1.69 -17.21 16.87
N VAL A 195 -2.74 -16.82 17.59
CA VAL A 195 -3.48 -15.56 17.36
C VAL A 195 -2.77 -14.35 17.97
N THR A 196 -1.76 -14.58 18.84
CA THR A 196 -1.04 -13.53 19.59
C THR A 196 0.29 -13.12 18.94
N MET A 197 0.57 -13.55 17.71
CA MET A 197 1.78 -13.15 16.96
C MET A 197 1.54 -12.01 16.01
#